data_9c053eb8f8d7fd48d4ee3386f30d27d9
#
_entry.id   9c053eb8f8d7fd48d4ee3386f30d27d9
#
_cell.length_a   1.000
_cell.length_b   1.000
_cell.length_c   1.000
_cell.angle_alpha   90.00
_cell.angle_beta   90.00
_cell.angle_gamma   90.00
#
_symmetry.space_group_name_H-M   'P 1'
#
loop_
_entity.id
_entity.type
_entity.pdbx_description
1 polymer ?
#
loop_
_entity_poly.entity_id
_entity_poly.type
_entity_poly.pdbx_seq_one_letter_code
_entity_poly.pdbx_strand_id
1 'polypeptide(L)'
;VLFLAGLQKIDKQYYKAARIDGTPAHRIFFRITMPLLSPTFWMVTIVSVIHAFKTYNEVYAMFSRESAGPGNSAITMVYYIYDMFFNRGQASAAAIIFLAIGLALTVIQKWVSKRFVYYV
;
A
#
# COMPACT_ATOMS: atom_id res chain seq x y z
N VAL A 1 -3.95 -0.39 13.13
CA VAL A 1 -4.08 0.97 13.65
C VAL A 1 -4.81 1.86 12.65
N LEU A 2 -4.35 1.99 11.38
CA LEU A 2 -4.93 2.87 10.36
C LEU A 2 -6.41 2.55 10.04
N PHE A 3 -6.77 1.28 9.93
CA PHE A 3 -8.16 0.86 9.73
C PHE A 3 -9.05 1.16 10.94
N LEU A 4 -8.52 1.03 12.15
CA LEU A 4 -9.23 1.38 13.37
C LEU A 4 -9.52 2.88 13.42
N ALA A 5 -8.55 3.71 13.08
CA ALA A 5 -8.72 5.15 12.96
C ALA A 5 -9.75 5.53 11.89
N GLY A 6 -9.73 4.82 10.75
CA GLY A 6 -10.73 4.98 9.68
C GLY A 6 -12.15 4.63 10.14
N LEU A 7 -12.31 3.53 10.89
CA LEU A 7 -13.59 3.14 11.47
C LEU A 7 -14.12 4.13 12.51
N GLN A 8 -13.23 4.70 13.33
CA GLN A 8 -13.61 5.70 14.34
C GLN A 8 -14.08 7.03 13.71
N LYS A 9 -13.64 7.32 12.49
CA LYS A 9 -14.04 8.51 11.74
C LYS A 9 -15.48 8.43 11.20
N ILE A 10 -16.05 7.23 11.12
CA ILE A 10 -17.44 7.04 10.68
C ILE A 10 -18.39 7.48 11.80
N ASP A 11 -19.30 8.41 11.48
CA ASP A 11 -20.26 8.90 12.47
C ASP A 11 -21.18 7.76 12.95
N LYS A 12 -21.29 7.64 14.25
CA LYS A 12 -22.16 6.65 14.91
C LYS A 12 -23.64 6.83 14.59
N GLN A 13 -24.04 7.97 14.09
CA GLN A 13 -25.42 8.25 13.69
C GLN A 13 -25.88 7.33 12.54
N TYR A 14 -25.00 7.03 11.58
CA TYR A 14 -25.32 6.08 10.49
C TYR A 14 -25.68 4.69 11.01
N TYR A 15 -24.97 4.22 12.03
CA TYR A 15 -25.25 2.92 12.67
C TYR A 15 -26.54 2.94 13.50
N LYS A 16 -26.84 4.06 14.16
CA LYS A 16 -28.09 4.21 14.94
C LYS A 16 -29.29 4.22 14.02
N ALA A 17 -29.26 5.00 12.95
CA ALA A 17 -30.33 5.04 11.95
C ALA A 17 -30.60 3.66 11.33
N ALA A 18 -29.56 2.97 10.90
CA ALA A 18 -29.68 1.63 10.31
C ALA A 18 -30.25 0.57 11.29
N ARG A 19 -29.98 0.72 12.59
CA ARG A 19 -30.56 -0.16 13.63
C ARG A 19 -32.05 0.13 13.87
N ILE A 20 -32.46 1.39 13.80
CA ILE A 20 -33.87 1.79 13.93
C ILE A 20 -34.67 1.20 12.76
N ASP A 21 -34.09 1.19 11.55
CA ASP A 21 -34.68 0.59 10.36
C ASP A 21 -34.69 -0.96 10.38
N GLY A 22 -34.24 -1.60 11.46
CA GLY A 22 -34.21 -3.06 11.61
C GLY A 22 -33.24 -3.76 10.65
N THR A 23 -32.25 -3.02 10.08
CA THR A 23 -31.30 -3.58 9.09
C THR A 23 -30.35 -4.57 9.77
N PRO A 24 -30.20 -5.81 9.26
CA PRO A 24 -29.30 -6.81 9.84
C PRO A 24 -27.83 -6.38 9.75
N ALA A 25 -27.02 -6.78 10.73
CA ALA A 25 -25.63 -6.33 10.89
C ALA A 25 -24.76 -6.57 9.65
N HIS A 26 -24.93 -7.70 8.95
CA HIS A 26 -24.18 -7.98 7.72
C HIS A 26 -24.46 -6.96 6.60
N ARG A 27 -25.72 -6.51 6.47
CA ARG A 27 -26.11 -5.51 5.47
C ARG A 27 -25.58 -4.12 5.84
N ILE A 28 -25.53 -3.78 7.13
CA ILE A 28 -24.90 -2.55 7.62
C ILE A 28 -23.40 -2.55 7.26
N PHE A 29 -22.73 -3.68 7.44
CA PHE A 29 -21.30 -3.80 7.11
C PHE A 29 -21.03 -3.56 5.62
N PHE A 30 -21.72 -4.27 4.72
CA PHE A 30 -21.45 -4.16 3.29
C PHE A 30 -21.98 -2.88 2.64
N ARG A 31 -23.04 -2.29 3.19
CA ARG A 31 -23.73 -1.15 2.56
C ARG A 31 -23.36 0.21 3.18
N ILE A 32 -22.88 0.23 4.41
CA ILE A 32 -22.52 1.45 5.13
C ILE A 32 -21.03 1.44 5.44
N THR A 33 -20.53 0.43 6.15
CA THR A 33 -19.14 0.42 6.65
C THR A 33 -18.12 0.31 5.51
N MET A 34 -18.31 -0.63 4.58
CA MET A 34 -17.37 -0.84 3.49
C MET A 34 -17.21 0.37 2.55
N PRO A 35 -18.29 1.02 2.06
CA PRO A 35 -18.15 2.20 1.21
C PRO A 35 -17.52 3.38 1.92
N LEU A 36 -17.91 3.63 3.18
CA LEU A 36 -17.35 4.72 3.97
C LEU A 36 -15.89 4.47 4.38
N LEU A 37 -15.46 3.21 4.45
CA LEU A 37 -14.08 2.84 4.74
C LEU A 37 -13.19 2.84 3.49
N SER A 38 -13.79 2.91 2.29
CA SER A 38 -13.05 2.82 1.02
C SER A 38 -11.91 3.84 0.88
N PRO A 39 -12.03 5.13 1.29
CA PRO A 39 -10.91 6.08 1.23
C PRO A 39 -9.73 5.64 2.10
N THR A 40 -10.00 5.13 3.29
CA THR A 40 -8.96 4.63 4.21
C THR A 40 -8.28 3.38 3.64
N PHE A 41 -9.04 2.47 3.03
CA PHE A 41 -8.49 1.29 2.37
C PHE A 41 -7.49 1.67 1.27
N TRP A 42 -7.85 2.61 0.41
CA TRP A 42 -6.96 3.09 -0.66
C TRP A 42 -5.73 3.79 -0.12
N MET A 43 -5.87 4.61 0.92
CA MET A 43 -4.73 5.26 1.58
C MET A 43 -3.75 4.22 2.14
N VAL A 44 -4.26 3.20 2.84
CA VAL A 44 -3.43 2.11 3.38
C VAL A 44 -2.75 1.33 2.27
N THR A 45 -3.45 1.04 1.17
CA THR A 45 -2.89 0.33 0.02
C THR A 45 -1.74 1.12 -0.61
N ILE A 46 -1.90 2.43 -0.83
CA ILE A 46 -0.84 3.28 -1.37
C ILE A 46 0.39 3.27 -0.46
N VAL A 47 0.20 3.48 0.84
CA VAL A 47 1.28 3.47 1.83
C VAL A 47 1.99 2.10 1.86
N SER A 48 1.23 1.00 1.81
CA SER A 48 1.78 -0.36 1.80
C SER A 48 2.62 -0.64 0.56
N VAL A 49 2.18 -0.18 -0.60
CA VAL A 49 2.96 -0.31 -1.85
C VAL A 49 4.25 0.50 -1.77
N ILE A 50 4.21 1.74 -1.27
CA ILE A 50 5.42 2.54 -1.07
C ILE A 50 6.39 1.84 -0.11
N HIS A 51 5.88 1.26 0.99
CA HIS A 51 6.68 0.49 1.93
C HIS A 51 7.32 -0.73 1.28
N ALA A 52 6.55 -1.51 0.51
CA ALA A 52 7.06 -2.69 -0.19
C ALA A 52 8.22 -2.34 -1.15
N PHE A 53 8.13 -1.19 -1.81
CA PHE A 53 9.20 -0.70 -2.68
C PHE A 53 10.46 -0.26 -1.92
N LYS A 54 10.33 0.18 -0.66
CA LYS A 54 11.44 0.65 0.16
C LYS A 54 12.13 -0.44 0.98
N THR A 55 11.81 -1.71 0.77
CA THR A 55 12.37 -2.85 1.52
C THR A 55 13.84 -3.09 1.15
N TYR A 56 14.71 -2.24 1.67
CA TYR A 56 16.17 -2.38 1.60
C TYR A 56 16.76 -2.64 2.99
N ASN A 57 16.34 -1.84 3.97
CA ASN A 57 16.89 -1.89 5.30
C ASN A 57 16.68 -3.25 5.98
N GLU A 58 15.53 -3.87 5.73
CA GLU A 58 15.16 -5.17 6.25
C GLU A 58 16.08 -6.27 5.68
N VAL A 59 16.30 -6.26 4.38
CA VAL A 59 17.19 -7.22 3.72
C VAL A 59 18.63 -7.00 4.16
N TYR A 60 19.08 -5.75 4.22
CA TYR A 60 20.42 -5.39 4.66
C TYR A 60 20.67 -5.78 6.12
N ALA A 61 19.68 -5.59 6.99
CA ALA A 61 19.78 -5.95 8.41
C ALA A 61 19.85 -7.47 8.62
N MET A 62 19.18 -8.25 7.76
CA MET A 62 19.16 -9.71 7.86
C MET A 62 20.39 -10.37 7.26
N PHE A 63 20.91 -9.88 6.14
CA PHE A 63 21.89 -10.61 5.33
C PHE A 63 23.22 -9.87 5.13
N SER A 64 23.35 -8.64 5.60
CA SER A 64 24.52 -7.76 5.40
C SER A 64 24.71 -7.32 3.93
N ARG A 65 25.79 -6.57 3.67
CA ARG A 65 26.06 -6.00 2.37
C ARG A 65 26.61 -7.00 1.35
N GLU A 66 27.20 -8.09 1.83
CA GLU A 66 27.95 -9.03 0.96
C GLU A 66 27.06 -10.06 0.26
N SER A 67 25.85 -10.33 0.78
CA SER A 67 24.91 -11.24 0.13
C SER A 67 23.48 -10.95 0.55
N ALA A 68 22.55 -10.97 -0.40
CA ALA A 68 21.10 -10.90 -0.13
C ALA A 68 20.52 -12.30 0.16
N GLY A 69 21.12 -13.04 1.10
CA GLY A 69 20.76 -14.39 1.46
C GLY A 69 21.36 -15.47 0.57
N PRO A 70 21.14 -16.76 0.87
CA PRO A 70 21.69 -17.88 0.10
C PRO A 70 21.24 -17.79 -1.37
N GLY A 71 22.22 -17.73 -2.30
CA GLY A 71 21.95 -17.62 -3.73
C GLY A 71 21.23 -16.33 -4.12
N ASN A 72 21.39 -15.23 -3.37
CA ASN A 72 20.73 -13.95 -3.60
C ASN A 72 19.18 -14.03 -3.63
N SER A 73 18.60 -14.98 -2.91
CA SER A 73 17.15 -15.24 -2.92
C SER A 73 16.30 -14.09 -2.35
N ALA A 74 16.87 -13.18 -1.57
CA ALA A 74 16.20 -12.05 -0.96
C ALA A 74 16.55 -10.70 -1.64
N ILE A 75 17.07 -10.72 -2.87
CA ILE A 75 17.43 -9.50 -3.57
C ILE A 75 16.17 -8.70 -3.94
N THR A 76 16.11 -7.46 -3.47
CA THR A 76 15.07 -6.50 -3.88
C THR A 76 15.62 -5.55 -4.92
N MET A 77 14.75 -4.86 -5.67
CA MET A 77 15.17 -3.90 -6.68
C MET A 77 16.03 -2.78 -6.08
N VAL A 78 15.65 -2.31 -4.88
CA VAL A 78 16.42 -1.26 -4.17
C VAL A 78 17.77 -1.80 -3.70
N TYR A 79 17.82 -3.05 -3.20
CA TYR A 79 19.08 -3.69 -2.85
C TYR A 79 20.01 -3.81 -4.07
N TYR A 80 19.49 -4.23 -5.22
CA TYR A 80 20.25 -4.31 -6.46
C TYR A 80 20.83 -2.95 -6.90
N ILE A 81 20.05 -1.87 -6.79
CA ILE A 81 20.52 -0.52 -7.11
C ILE A 81 21.67 -0.10 -6.20
N TYR A 82 21.61 -0.42 -4.90
CA TYR A 82 22.67 -0.13 -3.95
C TYR A 82 23.90 -1.00 -4.14
N ASP A 83 23.73 -2.27 -4.48
CA ASP A 83 24.82 -3.20 -4.76
C ASP A 83 25.61 -2.76 -6.00
N MET A 84 24.91 -2.33 -7.04
CA MET A 84 25.49 -1.81 -8.28
C MET A 84 25.93 -0.33 -8.22
N PHE A 85 25.99 0.27 -7.04
CA PHE A 85 26.29 1.70 -6.87
C PHE A 85 27.62 2.12 -7.50
N PHE A 86 28.63 1.25 -7.49
CA PHE A 86 29.92 1.50 -8.11
C PHE A 86 29.87 1.45 -9.65
N ASN A 87 28.92 0.70 -10.22
CA ASN A 87 28.65 0.65 -11.65
C ASN A 87 27.54 1.65 -12.01
N ARG A 88 27.88 2.93 -12.01
CA ARG A 88 26.93 4.05 -12.14
C ARG A 88 25.94 3.91 -13.27
N GLY A 89 26.36 3.38 -14.44
CA GLY A 89 25.48 3.19 -15.59
C GLY A 89 24.37 2.16 -15.34
N GLN A 90 24.69 1.03 -14.72
CA GLN A 90 23.73 -0.04 -14.43
C GLN A 90 22.80 0.34 -13.28
N ALA A 91 23.32 0.96 -12.23
CA ALA A 91 22.53 1.43 -11.11
C ALA A 91 21.52 2.50 -11.53
N SER A 92 21.92 3.46 -12.38
CA SER A 92 21.01 4.50 -12.87
C SER A 92 19.94 3.94 -13.80
N ALA A 93 20.29 3.01 -14.69
CA ALA A 93 19.31 2.33 -15.55
C ALA A 93 18.26 1.56 -14.72
N ALA A 94 18.70 0.80 -13.70
CA ALA A 94 17.81 0.08 -12.80
C ALA A 94 16.91 1.04 -12.00
N ALA A 95 17.45 2.17 -11.54
CA ALA A 95 16.68 3.19 -10.82
C ALA A 95 15.59 3.83 -11.70
N ILE A 96 15.89 4.11 -12.98
CA ILE A 96 14.89 4.65 -13.92
C ILE A 96 13.78 3.64 -14.18
N ILE A 97 14.10 2.38 -14.40
CA ILE A 97 13.11 1.31 -14.59
C ILE A 97 12.24 1.19 -13.33
N PHE A 98 12.85 1.19 -12.16
CA PHE A 98 12.14 1.13 -10.88
C PHE A 98 11.20 2.32 -10.68
N LEU A 99 11.63 3.52 -11.01
CA LEU A 99 10.81 4.72 -10.98
C LEU A 99 9.61 4.59 -11.94
N ALA A 100 9.85 4.12 -13.17
CA ALA A 100 8.77 3.94 -14.15
C ALA A 100 7.71 2.94 -13.68
N ILE A 101 8.13 1.82 -13.08
CA ILE A 101 7.21 0.83 -12.48
C ILE A 101 6.41 1.44 -11.33
N GLY A 102 7.07 2.18 -10.43
CA GLY A 102 6.43 2.85 -9.31
C GLY A 102 5.39 3.89 -9.75
N LEU A 103 5.73 4.70 -10.77
CA LEU A 103 4.79 5.66 -11.36
C LEU A 103 3.60 4.96 -12.02
N ALA A 104 3.83 3.91 -12.79
CA ALA A 104 2.78 3.14 -13.43
C ALA A 104 1.80 2.56 -12.40
N LEU A 105 2.32 1.94 -11.34
CA LEU A 105 1.49 1.40 -10.24
C LEU A 105 0.69 2.50 -9.55
N THR A 106 1.30 3.64 -9.27
CA THR A 106 0.63 4.79 -8.63
C THR A 106 -0.49 5.34 -9.51
N VAL A 107 -0.28 5.44 -10.82
CA VAL A 107 -1.31 5.88 -11.78
C VAL A 107 -2.47 4.88 -11.82
N ILE A 108 -2.17 3.59 -11.88
CA ILE A 108 -3.19 2.51 -11.86
C ILE A 108 -4.00 2.59 -10.57
N GLN A 109 -3.34 2.69 -9.41
CA GLN A 109 -4.00 2.84 -8.12
C GLN A 109 -4.91 4.08 -8.08
N LYS A 110 -4.43 5.22 -8.55
CA LYS A 110 -5.23 6.45 -8.61
C LYS A 110 -6.44 6.32 -9.53
N TRP A 111 -6.27 5.65 -10.67
CA TRP A 111 -7.36 5.42 -11.60
C TRP A 111 -8.45 4.50 -11.02
N VAL A 112 -8.05 3.40 -10.40
CA VAL A 112 -8.94 2.47 -9.71
C VAL A 112 -9.61 3.15 -8.52
N SER A 113 -8.86 3.92 -7.72
CA SER A 113 -9.39 4.68 -6.59
C SER A 113 -10.52 5.62 -7.01
N LYS A 114 -10.35 6.37 -8.10
CA LYS A 114 -11.41 7.27 -8.59
C LYS A 114 -12.71 6.56 -8.94
N ARG A 115 -12.64 5.30 -9.33
CA ARG A 115 -13.83 4.54 -9.74
C ARG A 115 -14.56 3.89 -8.56
N PHE A 116 -13.87 3.61 -7.46
CA PHE A 116 -14.39 2.85 -6.32
C PHE A 116 -14.50 3.64 -5.02
N VAL A 117 -13.90 4.83 -4.93
CA VAL A 117 -13.95 5.65 -3.71
C VAL A 117 -15.10 6.63 -3.78
N TYR A 118 -16.08 6.44 -2.91
CA TYR A 118 -17.13 7.41 -2.66
C TYR A 118 -16.59 8.45 -1.66
N TYR A 119 -16.30 9.65 -2.14
CA TYR A 119 -16.06 10.81 -1.28
C TYR A 119 -17.42 11.37 -0.86
N VAL A 120 -17.75 11.22 0.41
CA VAL A 120 -18.88 11.91 1.05
C VAL A 120 -18.34 13.10 1.81
#